data_7d23cc74562eee8dc98c72cea8d0fb81
#
_entry.id   7d23cc74562eee8dc98c72cea8d0fb81
#
_cell.length_a   1.000
_cell.length_b   1.000
_cell.length_c   1.000
_cell.angle_alpha   90.00
_cell.angle_beta   90.00
_cell.angle_gamma   90.00
#
_symmetry.space_group_name_H-M   'P 1'
#
loop_
_entity.id
_entity.type
_entity.pdbx_description
1 polymer ?
#
loop_
_entity_poly.entity_id
_entity_poly.type
_entity_poly.pdbx_seq_one_letter_code
_entity_poly.pdbx_strand_id
1 'polypeptide(L)'
;MLMHTVAETPTFSRQADKLFNEGERRELIDYLAEHPLAGDEIPGTGGVRKMRFGASGRGKRGGVRVIYFFGGEGVPIYALLAYSKSDKIDLNPSERRAVATLVAAIKLQGKQSK
;
A
#
# COMPACT_ATOMS: atom_id res chain seq x y z
N MET A 1 16.68 3.21 -14.63
CA MET A 1 15.90 3.31 -13.40
C MET A 1 15.15 2.02 -13.17
N LEU A 2 15.28 1.47 -11.98
CA LEU A 2 14.60 0.23 -11.64
C LEU A 2 13.20 0.54 -11.12
N MET A 3 12.21 -0.17 -11.68
CA MET A 3 10.86 -0.12 -11.15
C MET A 3 10.59 -1.44 -10.42
N HIS A 4 10.01 -1.34 -9.25
CA HIS A 4 9.68 -2.51 -8.46
C HIS A 4 8.35 -3.09 -8.90
N THR A 5 8.20 -4.40 -8.79
CA THR A 5 6.92 -5.04 -9.02
C THR A 5 5.98 -4.72 -7.86
N VAL A 6 4.73 -4.46 -8.17
CA VAL A 6 3.71 -4.22 -7.15
C VAL A 6 2.71 -5.36 -7.17
N ALA A 7 2.52 -5.99 -6.03
CA ALA A 7 1.54 -7.05 -5.87
C ALA A 7 0.39 -6.52 -5.02
N GLU A 8 -0.85 -6.79 -5.45
CA GLU A 8 -2.04 -6.35 -4.74
C GLU A 8 -2.61 -7.49 -3.92
N THR A 9 -2.94 -7.23 -2.66
CA THR A 9 -3.69 -8.20 -1.89
C THR A 9 -5.14 -8.21 -2.39
N PRO A 10 -5.88 -9.30 -2.17
CA PRO A 10 -7.31 -9.29 -2.54
C PRO A 10 -8.09 -8.16 -1.88
N THR A 11 -7.78 -7.84 -0.63
CA THR A 11 -8.44 -6.74 0.05
C THR A 11 -8.16 -5.41 -0.64
N PHE A 12 -6.88 -5.15 -0.96
CA PHE A 12 -6.54 -3.93 -1.68
C PHE A 12 -7.26 -3.87 -3.03
N SER A 13 -7.27 -4.98 -3.76
CA SER A 13 -7.89 -5.00 -5.08
C SER A 13 -9.36 -4.62 -5.01
N ARG A 14 -10.09 -5.17 -4.03
CA ARG A 14 -11.51 -4.84 -3.86
C ARG A 14 -11.71 -3.37 -3.52
N GLN A 15 -10.87 -2.84 -2.67
CA GLN A 15 -10.96 -1.44 -2.28
C GLN A 15 -10.60 -0.52 -3.44
N ALA A 16 -9.57 -0.87 -4.18
CA ALA A 16 -9.13 -0.08 -5.32
C ALA A 16 -10.19 -0.03 -6.43
N ASP A 17 -10.92 -1.12 -6.61
CA ASP A 17 -12.01 -1.14 -7.60
C ASP A 17 -13.05 -0.07 -7.31
N LYS A 18 -13.27 0.23 -6.04
CA LYS A 18 -14.26 1.24 -5.65
C LYS A 18 -13.70 2.65 -5.62
N LEU A 19 -12.41 2.77 -5.34
CA LEU A 19 -11.78 4.07 -5.11
C LEU A 19 -11.19 4.70 -6.36
N PHE A 20 -10.78 3.88 -7.32
CA PHE A 20 -10.04 4.35 -8.49
C PHE A 20 -10.65 3.84 -9.78
N ASN A 21 -10.57 4.67 -10.83
CA ASN A 21 -10.77 4.15 -12.18
C ASN A 21 -9.45 3.50 -12.63
N GLU A 22 -9.46 2.91 -13.83
CA GLU A 22 -8.28 2.19 -14.32
C GLU A 22 -7.06 3.08 -14.47
N GLY A 23 -7.24 4.28 -14.97
CA GLY A 23 -6.13 5.21 -15.14
C GLY A 23 -5.52 5.63 -13.83
N GLU A 24 -6.37 5.92 -12.85
CA GLU A 24 -5.90 6.29 -11.52
C GLU A 24 -5.17 5.16 -10.84
N ARG A 25 -5.68 3.95 -11.00
CA ARG A 25 -5.05 2.78 -10.40
C ARG A 25 -3.67 2.53 -11.00
N ARG A 26 -3.56 2.67 -12.33
CA ARG A 26 -2.28 2.53 -13.00
C ARG A 26 -1.29 3.58 -12.52
N GLU A 27 -1.78 4.82 -12.40
CA GLU A 27 -0.96 5.91 -11.92
C GLU A 27 -0.40 5.63 -10.53
N LEU A 28 -1.24 5.09 -9.64
CA LEU A 28 -0.82 4.73 -8.29
C LEU A 28 0.22 3.61 -8.31
N ILE A 29 -0.02 2.58 -9.09
CA ILE A 29 0.90 1.44 -9.17
C ILE A 29 2.26 1.90 -9.70
N ASP A 30 2.26 2.72 -10.74
CA ASP A 30 3.50 3.26 -11.29
C ASP A 30 4.23 4.12 -10.28
N TYR A 31 3.49 4.92 -9.54
CA TYR A 31 4.11 5.79 -8.53
C TYR A 31 4.78 4.96 -7.42
N LEU A 32 4.09 3.94 -6.93
CA LEU A 32 4.68 3.07 -5.91
C LEU A 32 5.92 2.35 -6.44
N ALA A 33 5.86 1.90 -7.69
CA ALA A 33 6.98 1.19 -8.29
C ALA A 33 8.22 2.08 -8.41
N GLU A 34 8.03 3.38 -8.61
CA GLU A 34 9.13 4.31 -8.76
C GLU A 34 9.56 4.93 -7.44
N HIS A 35 8.65 5.03 -6.47
CA HIS A 35 8.93 5.73 -5.21
C HIS A 35 8.49 4.90 -4.00
N PRO A 36 9.15 3.75 -3.78
CA PRO A 36 8.70 2.83 -2.71
C PRO A 36 8.84 3.40 -1.30
N LEU A 37 9.66 4.43 -1.13
CA LEU A 37 9.87 5.03 0.18
C LEU A 37 9.05 6.30 0.40
N ALA A 38 8.11 6.60 -0.50
CA ALA A 38 7.34 7.85 -0.43
C ALA A 38 6.43 7.94 0.80
N GLY A 39 5.92 6.82 1.28
CA GLY A 39 5.03 6.83 2.44
C GLY A 39 5.79 6.81 3.74
N ASP A 40 5.11 7.25 4.80
CA ASP A 40 5.69 7.24 6.14
C ASP A 40 5.42 5.90 6.82
N GLU A 41 6.41 5.42 7.58
CA GLU A 41 6.23 4.17 8.30
C GLU A 41 5.21 4.32 9.41
N ILE A 42 4.39 3.27 9.57
CA ILE A 42 3.42 3.20 10.65
C ILE A 42 4.09 2.44 11.80
N PRO A 43 4.25 3.07 12.96
CA PRO A 43 4.94 2.42 14.08
C PRO A 43 4.25 1.12 14.49
N GLY A 44 5.04 0.13 14.86
CA GLY A 44 4.54 -1.13 15.38
C GLY A 44 4.04 -2.10 14.32
N THR A 45 4.31 -1.84 13.04
CA THR A 45 3.82 -2.71 11.96
C THR A 45 4.92 -3.48 11.24
N GLY A 46 6.18 -3.25 11.61
CA GLY A 46 7.29 -3.95 10.96
C GLY A 46 7.69 -3.37 9.62
N GLY A 47 7.31 -2.12 9.35
CA GLY A 47 7.75 -1.44 8.13
C GLY A 47 6.63 -1.13 7.15
N VAL A 48 5.38 -1.28 7.58
CA VAL A 48 4.25 -0.88 6.74
C VAL A 48 4.25 0.64 6.60
N ARG A 49 3.96 1.12 5.40
CA ARG A 49 3.97 2.55 5.09
C ARG A 49 2.58 3.02 4.70
N LYS A 50 2.33 4.27 5.00
CA LYS A 50 1.08 4.94 4.65
C LYS A 50 1.39 6.11 3.74
N MET A 51 0.71 6.19 2.61
CA MET A 51 0.91 7.23 1.63
C MET A 51 -0.42 7.86 1.26
N ARG A 52 -0.40 9.17 1.08
CA ARG A 52 -1.56 9.88 0.56
C ARG A 52 -1.46 9.91 -0.96
N PHE A 53 -2.54 9.55 -1.63
CA PHE A 53 -2.59 9.58 -3.08
C PHE A 53 -3.82 10.35 -3.52
N GLY A 54 -3.60 11.48 -4.19
CA GLY A 54 -4.70 12.26 -4.73
C GLY A 54 -4.90 11.87 -6.16
N ALA A 55 -6.07 11.35 -6.48
CA ALA A 55 -6.38 10.97 -7.84
C ALA A 55 -6.46 12.22 -8.70
N SER A 56 -5.72 12.22 -9.79
CA SER A 56 -5.61 13.35 -10.68
C SER A 56 -6.96 13.70 -11.29
N GLY A 57 -7.32 14.99 -11.24
CA GLY A 57 -8.53 15.48 -11.89
C GLY A 57 -9.83 15.10 -11.21
N ARG A 58 -9.79 14.48 -10.06
CA ARG A 58 -11.00 14.04 -9.39
C ARG A 58 -11.47 14.99 -8.29
N GLY A 59 -10.61 15.89 -7.85
CA GLY A 59 -10.98 16.83 -6.82
C GLY A 59 -11.34 16.20 -5.49
N LYS A 60 -10.88 15.02 -5.21
CA LYS A 60 -11.18 14.35 -3.96
C LYS A 60 -10.51 15.03 -2.80
N ARG A 61 -11.29 15.41 -1.83
CA ARG A 61 -10.76 16.08 -0.66
C ARG A 61 -10.04 15.09 0.23
N GLY A 62 -8.84 15.45 0.63
CA GLY A 62 -8.04 14.61 1.50
C GLY A 62 -7.47 13.38 0.83
N GLY A 63 -7.90 13.07 -0.38
CA GLY A 63 -7.39 11.97 -1.15
C GLY A 63 -7.66 10.60 -0.55
N VAL A 64 -6.91 9.63 -1.05
CA VAL A 64 -6.99 8.24 -0.62
C VAL A 64 -5.72 7.91 0.15
N ARG A 65 -5.85 7.11 1.19
CA ARG A 65 -4.69 6.58 1.91
C ARG A 65 -4.38 5.20 1.38
N VAL A 66 -3.13 4.97 1.05
CA VAL A 66 -2.65 3.69 0.54
C VAL A 66 -1.68 3.11 1.56
N ILE A 67 -1.95 1.89 1.98
CA ILE A 67 -1.14 1.19 2.96
C ILE A 67 -0.38 0.11 2.20
N TYR A 68 0.94 0.14 2.29
CA TYR A 68 1.77 -0.78 1.51
C TYR A 68 3.03 -1.16 2.28
N PHE A 69 3.71 -2.19 1.80
CA PHE A 69 4.96 -2.65 2.41
C PHE A 69 6.02 -2.80 1.33
N PHE A 70 7.18 -2.21 1.57
CA PHE A 70 8.34 -2.37 0.71
C PHE A 70 9.44 -3.04 1.53
N GLY A 71 9.77 -4.27 1.18
CA GLY A 71 10.73 -5.06 1.93
C GLY A 71 12.14 -5.05 1.37
N GLY A 72 12.39 -4.20 0.37
CA GLY A 72 13.71 -4.12 -0.23
C GLY A 72 13.74 -4.70 -1.64
N GLU A 73 14.92 -4.67 -2.25
CA GLU A 73 15.08 -5.18 -3.60
C GLU A 73 14.90 -6.69 -3.62
N GLY A 74 14.35 -7.17 -4.71
CA GLY A 74 14.10 -8.59 -4.86
C GLY A 74 12.78 -9.06 -4.28
N VAL A 75 12.04 -8.15 -3.64
CA VAL A 75 10.74 -8.45 -3.05
C VAL A 75 9.72 -7.49 -3.65
N PRO A 76 8.55 -7.97 -4.09
CA PRO A 76 7.54 -7.04 -4.60
C PRO A 76 7.09 -6.07 -3.52
N ILE A 77 6.63 -4.89 -3.96
CA ILE A 77 5.93 -3.99 -3.07
C ILE A 77 4.53 -4.56 -2.91
N TYR A 78 4.06 -4.71 -1.69
CA TYR A 78 2.72 -5.25 -1.44
C TYR A 78 1.77 -4.11 -1.11
N ALA A 79 0.79 -3.89 -1.99
CA ALA A 79 -0.30 -2.95 -1.71
C ALA A 79 -1.31 -3.70 -0.86
N LEU A 80 -1.48 -3.24 0.38
CA LEU A 80 -2.21 -3.99 1.41
C LEU A 80 -3.64 -3.53 1.60
N LEU A 81 -3.85 -2.21 1.70
CA LEU A 81 -5.15 -1.61 1.96
C LEU A 81 -5.22 -0.25 1.30
N ALA A 82 -6.44 0.18 0.98
CA ALA A 82 -6.68 1.54 0.53
C ALA A 82 -8.01 2.00 1.10
N TYR A 83 -8.07 3.26 1.52
CA TYR A 83 -9.32 3.81 2.04
C TYR A 83 -9.37 5.32 1.81
N SER A 84 -10.59 5.84 1.71
CA SER A 84 -10.79 7.27 1.57
C SER A 84 -10.67 7.92 2.95
N LYS A 85 -10.01 9.07 3.00
CA LYS A 85 -9.90 9.81 4.25
C LYS A 85 -11.27 10.24 4.76
N SER A 86 -12.23 10.42 3.86
CA SER A 86 -13.58 10.79 4.29
C SER A 86 -14.30 9.67 5.03
N ASP A 87 -13.90 8.41 4.79
CA ASP A 87 -14.52 7.26 5.44
C ASP A 87 -13.88 6.94 6.78
N LYS A 88 -12.57 7.14 6.88
CA LYS A 88 -11.89 6.96 8.16
C LYS A 88 -10.54 7.67 8.12
N ILE A 89 -10.04 7.97 9.31
CA ILE A 89 -8.82 8.76 9.44
C ILE A 89 -7.58 7.88 9.43
N ASP A 90 -7.66 6.69 10.04
CA ASP A 90 -6.49 5.85 10.20
C ASP A 90 -6.93 4.39 10.34
N LEU A 91 -5.95 3.49 10.36
CA LEU A 91 -6.21 2.08 10.60
C LEU A 91 -6.72 1.88 12.02
N ASN A 92 -7.73 1.03 12.16
CA ASN A 92 -8.14 0.64 13.50
C ASN A 92 -7.15 -0.41 14.04
N PRO A 93 -7.21 -0.73 15.36
CA PRO A 93 -6.25 -1.68 15.93
C PRO A 93 -6.28 -3.06 15.27
N SER A 94 -7.44 -3.52 14.85
CA SER A 94 -7.57 -4.80 14.18
C SER A 94 -6.85 -4.79 12.84
N GLU A 95 -7.03 -3.73 12.06
CA GLU A 95 -6.37 -3.60 10.77
C GLU A 95 -4.86 -3.49 10.95
N ARG A 96 -4.42 -2.74 11.95
CA ARG A 96 -3.00 -2.59 12.23
C ARG A 96 -2.35 -3.94 12.55
N ARG A 97 -3.03 -4.75 13.37
CA ARG A 97 -2.54 -6.09 13.67
C ARG A 97 -2.52 -6.98 12.43
N ALA A 98 -3.55 -6.88 11.61
CA ALA A 98 -3.63 -7.70 10.39
C ALA A 98 -2.48 -7.40 9.44
N VAL A 99 -2.18 -6.11 9.19
CA VAL A 99 -1.09 -5.79 8.29
C VAL A 99 0.27 -6.17 8.90
N ALA A 100 0.43 -6.01 10.20
CA ALA A 100 1.67 -6.42 10.87
C ALA A 100 1.89 -7.92 10.76
N THR A 101 0.84 -8.70 10.93
CA THR A 101 0.91 -10.16 10.81
C THR A 101 1.28 -10.56 9.38
N LEU A 102 0.66 -9.91 8.40
CA LEU A 102 0.94 -10.21 7.01
C LEU A 102 2.39 -9.89 6.66
N VAL A 103 2.89 -8.75 7.12
CA VAL A 103 4.27 -8.36 6.86
C VAL A 103 5.25 -9.34 7.50
N ALA A 104 4.95 -9.80 8.72
CA ALA A 104 5.79 -10.79 9.37
C ALA A 104 5.87 -12.07 8.53
N ALA A 105 4.75 -12.49 7.96
CA ALA A 105 4.71 -13.67 7.09
C ALA A 105 5.51 -13.44 5.81
N ILE A 106 5.41 -12.25 5.22
CA ILE A 106 6.17 -11.92 4.03
C ILE A 106 7.67 -11.98 4.31
N LYS A 107 8.10 -11.43 5.44
CA LYS A 107 9.51 -11.44 5.81
C LYS A 107 10.04 -12.84 6.03
N LEU A 108 9.23 -13.67 6.67
CA LEU A 108 9.62 -15.05 6.93
C LEU A 108 9.78 -15.81 5.63
N GLN A 109 8.88 -15.61 4.69
CA GLN A 109 8.92 -16.25 3.39
C GLN A 109 10.18 -15.85 2.61
N GLY A 110 10.53 -14.56 2.69
CA GLY A 110 11.73 -14.05 2.04
C GLY A 110 12.99 -14.72 2.56
N LYS A 111 13.06 -14.96 3.87
CA LYS A 111 14.21 -15.63 4.48
C LYS A 111 14.30 -17.08 4.03
N GLN A 112 13.16 -17.74 3.89
CA GLN A 112 13.14 -19.15 3.49
C GLN A 112 13.49 -19.35 2.03
N SER A 113 13.33 -18.31 1.22
CA SER A 113 13.59 -18.40 -0.21
C SER A 113 15.06 -18.36 -0.57
N LYS A 114 15.91 -18.14 0.38
CA LYS A 114 17.35 -18.07 0.12
C LYS A 114 18.05 -19.41 0.18
#